data_9c0a16ef9b3574acb0297c09f904b54a
#
_entry.id   9c0a16ef9b3574acb0297c09f904b54a
#
_cell.length_a   1.000
_cell.length_b   1.000
_cell.length_c   1.000
_cell.angle_alpha   90.00
_cell.angle_beta   90.00
_cell.angle_gamma   90.00
#
_symmetry.space_group_name_H-M   'P 1'
#
loop_
_entity.id
_entity.type
_entity.pdbx_description
1 polymer ?
#
loop_
_entity_poly.entity_id
_entity_poly.type
_entity_poly.pdbx_seq_one_letter_code
_entity_poly.pdbx_strand_id
1 'polypeptide(L)'
;MDLLKPGTNIYSVIIGSGSYIPTRVISNNDFTHHSFYDESGNKLSRATEDVIRKFSDITGIFERRYVNGDQVASDIAALAAADAIADAGIDAETLDYIIVAHNFGDIKEDNRRSEFVPALASRVKNRLGINNPDTVCYDLPFGCAGWLQGMIHADFYIHAGQAKKVLVIGAETLSRICDPHDRDSMLYADGAGAIIVEATESDMPVGILSHTSRTYAEHAFILRMDKSSRFEKHSFARHRVV
;
A
#
# COMPACT_ATOMS: atom_id res chain seq x y z
N MET A 1 31.46 0.06 -16.95
CA MET A 1 30.54 1.14 -17.40
C MET A 1 30.63 1.13 -18.92
N ASP A 2 29.74 0.37 -19.55
CA ASP A 2 29.69 0.31 -21.01
C ASP A 2 29.18 1.67 -21.52
N LEU A 3 29.94 2.27 -22.44
CA LEU A 3 29.54 3.55 -23.05
C LEU A 3 28.27 3.30 -23.89
N LEU A 4 27.21 4.01 -23.58
CA LEU A 4 26.01 4.02 -24.40
C LEU A 4 26.35 4.37 -25.85
N LYS A 5 25.68 3.71 -26.79
CA LYS A 5 25.81 4.09 -28.21
C LYS A 5 25.32 5.53 -28.38
N PRO A 6 26.00 6.35 -29.19
CA PRO A 6 25.55 7.71 -29.47
C PRO A 6 24.08 7.69 -29.99
N GLY A 7 23.18 8.39 -29.30
CA GLY A 7 21.77 8.49 -29.68
C GLY A 7 20.80 7.60 -28.91
N THR A 8 21.27 6.63 -28.10
CA THR A 8 20.41 5.77 -27.28
C THR A 8 20.20 6.39 -25.89
N ASN A 9 18.96 6.48 -25.44
CA ASN A 9 18.61 6.93 -24.10
C ASN A 9 18.15 5.75 -23.25
N ILE A 10 18.31 5.86 -21.93
CA ILE A 10 17.74 4.92 -20.95
C ILE A 10 16.37 5.42 -20.54
N TYR A 11 15.41 4.55 -20.55
CA TYR A 11 14.04 4.77 -20.09
C TYR A 11 13.64 3.76 -19.04
N SER A 12 12.72 4.16 -18.16
CA SER A 12 12.12 3.29 -17.14
C SER A 12 10.83 2.69 -17.69
N VAL A 13 10.81 1.39 -17.92
CA VAL A 13 9.68 0.69 -18.53
C VAL A 13 9.09 -0.32 -17.55
N ILE A 14 7.77 -0.35 -17.40
CA ILE A 14 7.07 -1.40 -16.65
C ILE A 14 7.08 -2.66 -17.50
N ILE A 15 7.68 -3.74 -17.00
CA ILE A 15 7.83 -5.02 -17.70
C ILE A 15 6.99 -6.15 -17.09
N GLY A 16 6.41 -5.93 -15.92
CA GLY A 16 5.52 -6.88 -15.27
C GLY A 16 4.71 -6.23 -14.17
N SER A 17 3.56 -6.80 -13.90
CA SER A 17 2.61 -6.36 -12.90
C SER A 17 2.02 -7.54 -12.14
N GLY A 18 1.64 -7.32 -10.89
CA GLY A 18 1.00 -8.34 -10.07
C GLY A 18 0.09 -7.72 -9.02
N SER A 19 -0.83 -8.52 -8.52
CA SER A 19 -1.77 -8.05 -7.51
C SER A 19 -2.19 -9.16 -6.56
N TYR A 20 -2.59 -8.76 -5.36
CA TYR A 20 -3.26 -9.67 -4.44
C TYR A 20 -4.52 -9.02 -3.89
N ILE A 21 -5.66 -9.63 -4.18
CA ILE A 21 -6.95 -9.26 -3.63
C ILE A 21 -7.34 -10.33 -2.60
N PRO A 22 -7.51 -9.98 -1.32
CA PRO A 22 -7.90 -10.93 -0.29
C PRO A 22 -9.21 -11.65 -0.62
N THR A 23 -9.32 -12.89 -0.16
CA THR A 23 -10.47 -13.75 -0.50
C THR A 23 -11.69 -13.55 0.38
N ARG A 24 -11.51 -12.97 1.59
CA ARG A 24 -12.60 -12.72 2.52
C ARG A 24 -13.45 -11.55 2.05
N VAL A 25 -14.68 -11.84 1.66
CA VAL A 25 -15.68 -10.84 1.25
C VAL A 25 -16.38 -10.28 2.47
N ILE A 26 -16.44 -8.95 2.58
CA ILE A 26 -17.21 -8.23 3.59
C ILE A 26 -18.26 -7.40 2.87
N SER A 27 -19.51 -7.75 3.03
CA SER A 27 -20.65 -7.03 2.48
C SER A 27 -21.05 -5.85 3.36
N ASN A 28 -21.87 -4.96 2.84
CA ASN A 28 -22.45 -3.88 3.65
C ASN A 28 -23.33 -4.42 4.79
N ASN A 29 -23.92 -5.60 4.63
CA ASN A 29 -24.74 -6.23 5.68
C ASN A 29 -23.92 -6.66 6.91
N ASP A 30 -22.62 -6.90 6.75
CA ASP A 30 -21.75 -7.24 7.87
C ASP A 30 -21.58 -6.08 8.88
N PHE A 31 -21.95 -4.85 8.47
CA PHE A 31 -21.92 -3.66 9.33
C PHE A 31 -23.24 -3.38 10.06
N THR A 32 -24.29 -4.15 9.87
CA THR A 32 -25.60 -3.91 10.51
C THR A 32 -25.55 -3.97 12.03
N HIS A 33 -24.60 -4.70 12.59
CA HIS A 33 -24.39 -4.80 14.04
C HIS A 33 -23.51 -3.68 14.61
N HIS A 34 -22.97 -2.81 13.77
CA HIS A 34 -22.14 -1.69 14.19
C HIS A 34 -23.00 -0.55 14.72
N SER A 35 -22.43 0.21 15.65
CA SER A 35 -22.99 1.49 16.07
C SER A 35 -22.07 2.59 15.58
N PHE A 36 -22.58 3.50 14.77
CA PHE A 36 -21.79 4.61 14.24
C PHE A 36 -21.93 5.87 15.09
N TYR A 37 -20.86 6.62 15.18
CA TYR A 37 -20.74 7.82 16.00
C TYR A 37 -20.23 9.00 15.16
N ASP A 38 -20.52 10.21 15.60
CA ASP A 38 -19.99 11.45 15.03
C ASP A 38 -18.60 11.78 15.60
N GLU A 39 -17.96 12.83 15.07
CA GLU A 39 -16.65 13.32 15.50
C GLU A 39 -16.62 13.74 16.99
N SER A 40 -17.75 14.05 17.58
CA SER A 40 -17.90 14.40 19.00
C SER A 40 -18.10 13.17 19.89
N GLY A 41 -18.16 11.96 19.32
CA GLY A 41 -18.39 10.70 20.03
C GLY A 41 -19.87 10.45 20.40
N ASN A 42 -20.81 11.18 19.78
CA ASN A 42 -22.24 10.91 19.97
C ASN A 42 -22.70 9.86 18.96
N LYS A 43 -23.50 8.92 19.43
CA LYS A 43 -24.14 7.93 18.54
C LYS A 43 -25.00 8.65 17.51
N LEU A 44 -24.87 8.26 16.24
CA LEU A 44 -25.72 8.80 15.19
C LEU A 44 -27.19 8.48 15.50
N SER A 45 -28.06 9.48 15.37
CA SER A 45 -29.52 9.33 15.61
C SER A 45 -30.21 8.51 14.52
N ARG A 46 -29.57 8.37 13.34
CA ARG A 46 -30.06 7.59 12.20
C ARG A 46 -29.83 6.10 12.45
N ALA A 47 -30.81 5.27 12.06
CA ALA A 47 -30.63 3.82 12.09
C ALA A 47 -29.42 3.36 11.26
N THR A 48 -28.71 2.33 11.73
CA THR A 48 -27.52 1.81 11.06
C THR A 48 -27.81 1.38 9.62
N GLU A 49 -28.96 0.76 9.39
CA GLU A 49 -29.41 0.33 8.06
C GLU A 49 -29.58 1.51 7.09
N ASP A 50 -30.07 2.66 7.58
CA ASP A 50 -30.20 3.88 6.78
C ASP A 50 -28.83 4.51 6.46
N VAL A 51 -27.88 4.42 7.39
CA VAL A 51 -26.49 4.86 7.15
C VAL A 51 -25.86 4.00 6.06
N ILE A 52 -26.00 2.67 6.16
CA ILE A 52 -25.47 1.70 5.19
C ILE A 52 -26.10 1.92 3.80
N ARG A 53 -27.42 2.07 3.74
CA ARG A 53 -28.10 2.35 2.46
C ARG A 53 -27.59 3.62 1.82
N LYS A 54 -27.52 4.72 2.58
CA LYS A 54 -27.01 6.00 2.07
C LYS A 54 -25.55 5.91 1.64
N PHE A 55 -24.74 5.13 2.34
CA PHE A 55 -23.36 4.85 1.94
C PHE A 55 -23.31 4.19 0.55
N SER A 56 -24.10 3.14 0.33
CA SER A 56 -24.17 2.46 -0.97
C SER A 56 -24.66 3.40 -2.09
N ASP A 57 -25.68 4.22 -1.80
CA ASP A 57 -26.25 5.16 -2.77
C ASP A 57 -25.22 6.22 -3.22
N ILE A 58 -24.34 6.65 -2.30
CA ILE A 58 -23.31 7.67 -2.59
C ILE A 58 -22.07 7.07 -3.24
N THR A 59 -21.61 5.92 -2.76
CA THR A 59 -20.30 5.36 -3.10
C THR A 59 -20.35 4.30 -4.20
N GLY A 60 -21.48 3.65 -4.39
CA GLY A 60 -21.62 2.47 -5.22
C GLY A 60 -20.90 1.23 -4.66
N ILE A 61 -20.40 1.29 -3.42
CA ILE A 61 -19.68 0.18 -2.77
C ILE A 61 -20.70 -0.73 -2.06
N PHE A 62 -20.74 -1.99 -2.44
CA PHE A 62 -21.59 -3.02 -1.85
C PHE A 62 -20.83 -4.04 -1.03
N GLU A 63 -19.55 -4.26 -1.38
CA GLU A 63 -18.65 -5.17 -0.69
C GLU A 63 -17.19 -4.69 -0.78
N ARG A 64 -16.34 -5.22 0.09
CA ARG A 64 -14.88 -5.03 0.07
C ARG A 64 -14.19 -6.33 0.46
N ARG A 65 -12.87 -6.35 0.31
CA ARG A 65 -12.06 -7.52 0.60
C ARG A 65 -11.15 -7.23 1.79
N TYR A 66 -11.15 -8.15 2.75
CA TYR A 66 -10.30 -8.08 3.94
C TYR A 66 -9.39 -9.31 4.00
N VAL A 67 -8.19 -9.11 4.52
CA VAL A 67 -7.24 -10.20 4.80
C VAL A 67 -7.80 -11.15 5.86
N ASN A 68 -7.34 -12.41 5.82
CA ASN A 68 -7.60 -13.38 6.88
C ASN A 68 -6.80 -13.03 8.14
N GLY A 69 -7.17 -13.64 9.28
CA GLY A 69 -6.58 -13.32 10.59
C GLY A 69 -5.07 -13.50 10.68
N ASP A 70 -4.52 -14.43 9.93
CA ASP A 70 -3.11 -14.79 9.87
C ASP A 70 -2.27 -13.95 8.89
N GLN A 71 -2.91 -13.11 8.06
CA GLN A 71 -2.22 -12.29 7.05
C GLN A 71 -1.98 -10.86 7.56
N VAL A 72 -0.84 -10.29 7.19
CA VAL A 72 -0.46 -8.88 7.37
C VAL A 72 -0.06 -8.22 6.06
N ALA A 73 0.22 -6.92 6.07
CA ALA A 73 0.52 -6.16 4.86
C ALA A 73 1.73 -6.71 4.08
N SER A 74 2.80 -7.13 4.77
CA SER A 74 3.97 -7.71 4.12
C SER A 74 3.70 -9.09 3.49
N ASP A 75 2.70 -9.86 3.97
CA ASP A 75 2.33 -11.14 3.36
C ASP A 75 1.67 -10.91 2.00
N ILE A 76 0.67 -10.02 1.96
CA ILE A 76 -0.03 -9.70 0.71
C ILE A 76 0.85 -8.94 -0.28
N ALA A 77 1.79 -8.12 0.22
CA ALA A 77 2.82 -7.48 -0.59
C ALA A 77 3.71 -8.51 -1.29
N ALA A 78 4.13 -9.57 -0.58
CA ALA A 78 4.95 -10.63 -1.16
C ALA A 78 4.18 -11.44 -2.22
N LEU A 79 2.88 -11.67 -2.03
CA LEU A 79 2.05 -12.37 -3.02
C LEU A 79 1.91 -11.54 -4.31
N ALA A 80 1.62 -10.24 -4.20
CA ALA A 80 1.58 -9.35 -5.36
C ALA A 80 2.96 -9.24 -6.06
N ALA A 81 4.04 -9.21 -5.27
CA ALA A 81 5.40 -9.18 -5.80
C ALA A 81 5.77 -10.45 -6.58
N ALA A 82 5.41 -11.63 -6.06
CA ALA A 82 5.65 -12.90 -6.74
C ALA A 82 4.93 -12.96 -8.09
N ASP A 83 3.68 -12.47 -8.14
CA ASP A 83 2.89 -12.36 -9.37
C ASP A 83 3.55 -11.41 -10.38
N ALA A 84 4.01 -10.22 -9.94
CA ALA A 84 4.72 -9.27 -10.80
C ALA A 84 6.06 -9.80 -11.34
N ILE A 85 6.82 -10.54 -10.54
CA ILE A 85 8.07 -11.18 -10.95
C ILE A 85 7.81 -12.26 -12.00
N ALA A 86 6.74 -13.07 -11.78
CA ALA A 86 6.32 -14.11 -12.73
C ALA A 86 5.85 -13.51 -14.06
N ASP A 87 5.05 -12.42 -14.02
CA ASP A 87 4.57 -11.72 -15.22
C ASP A 87 5.74 -11.10 -16.01
N ALA A 88 6.73 -10.53 -15.31
CA ALA A 88 7.95 -10.00 -15.92
C ALA A 88 8.88 -11.09 -16.48
N GLY A 89 8.73 -12.34 -16.05
CA GLY A 89 9.59 -13.46 -16.46
C GLY A 89 11.06 -13.30 -16.05
N ILE A 90 11.34 -12.61 -14.93
CA ILE A 90 12.70 -12.34 -14.45
C ILE A 90 13.12 -13.27 -13.32
N ASP A 91 14.44 -13.41 -13.14
CA ASP A 91 15.00 -13.95 -11.91
C ASP A 91 14.97 -12.86 -10.82
N ALA A 92 14.31 -13.16 -9.69
CA ALA A 92 14.19 -12.24 -8.57
C ALA A 92 15.55 -11.81 -7.97
N GLU A 93 16.57 -12.64 -8.10
CA GLU A 93 17.95 -12.30 -7.68
C GLU A 93 18.58 -11.15 -8.50
N THR A 94 17.96 -10.77 -9.62
CA THR A 94 18.41 -9.65 -10.47
C THR A 94 17.81 -8.29 -10.08
N LEU A 95 17.00 -8.23 -9.04
CA LEU A 95 16.42 -6.99 -8.53
C LEU A 95 17.49 -6.17 -7.77
N ASP A 96 17.57 -4.88 -8.10
CA ASP A 96 18.44 -3.93 -7.41
C ASP A 96 17.75 -3.29 -6.21
N TYR A 97 16.45 -3.01 -6.31
CA TYR A 97 15.67 -2.40 -5.24
C TYR A 97 14.30 -3.05 -5.08
N ILE A 98 13.84 -3.12 -3.84
CA ILE A 98 12.47 -3.42 -3.44
C ILE A 98 11.95 -2.25 -2.61
N ILE A 99 10.91 -1.57 -3.10
CA ILE A 99 10.29 -0.41 -2.46
C ILE A 99 8.86 -0.79 -2.10
N VAL A 100 8.49 -0.72 -0.82
CA VAL A 100 7.12 -0.97 -0.36
C VAL A 100 6.49 0.31 0.16
N ALA A 101 5.45 0.78 -0.52
CA ALA A 101 4.65 1.89 -0.08
C ALA A 101 3.49 1.39 0.80
N HIS A 102 3.38 1.96 2.00
CA HIS A 102 2.32 1.66 2.98
C HIS A 102 2.19 2.82 3.97
N ASN A 103 1.21 2.76 4.88
CA ASN A 103 1.02 3.78 5.91
C ASN A 103 1.27 3.27 7.32
N PHE A 104 0.87 2.04 7.62
CA PHE A 104 0.77 1.56 9.00
C PHE A 104 1.66 0.36 9.32
N GLY A 105 2.44 -0.14 8.37
CA GLY A 105 3.26 -1.33 8.58
C GLY A 105 2.44 -2.62 8.68
N ASP A 106 3.02 -3.65 9.27
CA ASP A 106 2.29 -4.88 9.58
C ASP A 106 1.46 -4.71 10.85
N ILE A 107 0.17 -5.05 10.75
CA ILE A 107 -0.76 -5.00 11.89
C ILE A 107 -1.42 -6.38 12.05
N LYS A 108 -1.13 -7.03 13.17
CA LYS A 108 -1.76 -8.30 13.54
C LYS A 108 -3.16 -8.11 14.07
N GLU A 109 -4.02 -9.11 13.87
CA GLU A 109 -5.42 -9.05 14.30
C GLU A 109 -5.56 -8.96 15.82
N ASP A 110 -4.71 -9.67 16.54
CA ASP A 110 -4.79 -9.86 17.99
C ASP A 110 -4.34 -8.64 18.81
N ASN A 111 -3.46 -7.80 18.29
CA ASN A 111 -2.90 -6.70 19.08
C ASN A 111 -3.01 -5.31 18.42
N ARG A 112 -3.34 -5.23 17.15
CA ARG A 112 -3.52 -4.01 16.36
C ARG A 112 -2.36 -3.01 16.47
N ARG A 113 -1.15 -3.50 16.72
CA ARG A 113 0.07 -2.68 16.81
C ARG A 113 0.76 -2.65 15.47
N SER A 114 1.18 -1.46 15.06
CA SER A 114 2.01 -1.29 13.88
C SER A 114 3.43 -1.80 14.11
N GLU A 115 3.92 -2.63 13.19
CA GLU A 115 5.28 -3.15 13.17
C GLU A 115 5.98 -2.65 11.90
N PHE A 116 6.94 -1.72 12.08
CA PHE A 116 7.71 -1.11 10.99
C PHE A 116 9.13 -1.69 10.85
N VAL A 117 9.62 -2.38 11.88
CA VAL A 117 11.01 -2.88 11.91
C VAL A 117 10.99 -4.39 12.16
N PRO A 118 11.66 -5.18 11.28
CA PRO A 118 12.33 -4.76 10.04
C PRO A 118 11.35 -4.21 9.01
N ALA A 119 11.85 -3.39 8.06
CA ALA A 119 11.06 -2.82 6.98
C ALA A 119 10.21 -3.88 6.26
N LEU A 120 9.00 -3.52 5.81
CA LEU A 120 8.15 -4.45 5.07
C LEU A 120 8.83 -4.95 3.80
N ALA A 121 9.56 -4.08 3.10
CA ALA A 121 10.36 -4.46 1.94
C ALA A 121 11.38 -5.57 2.25
N SER A 122 12.01 -5.54 3.43
CA SER A 122 12.94 -6.60 3.87
C SER A 122 12.19 -7.91 4.19
N ARG A 123 10.97 -7.81 4.74
CA ARG A 123 10.11 -8.97 4.98
C ARG A 123 9.66 -9.60 3.66
N VAL A 124 9.30 -8.77 2.67
CA VAL A 124 8.96 -9.22 1.30
C VAL A 124 10.15 -9.92 0.66
N LYS A 125 11.35 -9.33 0.70
CA LYS A 125 12.58 -9.94 0.20
C LYS A 125 12.81 -11.33 0.79
N ASN A 126 12.68 -11.46 2.11
CA ASN A 126 12.83 -12.73 2.82
C ASN A 126 11.79 -13.77 2.36
N ARG A 127 10.51 -13.39 2.23
CA ARG A 127 9.43 -14.29 1.77
C ARG A 127 9.61 -14.74 0.32
N LEU A 128 10.17 -13.90 -0.53
CA LEU A 128 10.51 -14.22 -1.92
C LEU A 128 11.75 -15.11 -2.04
N GLY A 129 12.49 -15.32 -0.93
CA GLY A 129 13.70 -16.14 -0.92
C GLY A 129 14.90 -15.48 -1.61
N ILE A 130 14.89 -14.16 -1.81
CA ILE A 130 15.97 -13.42 -2.47
C ILE A 130 17.16 -13.32 -1.52
N ASN A 131 18.29 -13.89 -1.93
CA ASN A 131 19.52 -13.96 -1.13
C ASN A 131 20.54 -12.89 -1.54
N ASN A 132 20.42 -12.28 -2.72
CA ASN A 132 21.33 -11.25 -3.21
C ASN A 132 21.43 -10.09 -2.18
N PRO A 133 22.60 -9.88 -1.52
CA PRO A 133 22.75 -8.81 -0.53
C PRO A 133 22.69 -7.40 -1.15
N ASP A 134 22.94 -7.29 -2.46
CA ASP A 134 22.92 -6.00 -3.16
C ASP A 134 21.51 -5.52 -3.49
N THR A 135 20.48 -6.36 -3.35
CA THR A 135 19.08 -5.93 -3.47
C THR A 135 18.71 -5.08 -2.26
N VAL A 136 18.65 -3.77 -2.42
CA VAL A 136 18.33 -2.80 -1.36
C VAL A 136 16.84 -2.74 -1.10
N CYS A 137 16.44 -2.78 0.18
CA CYS A 137 15.04 -2.81 0.60
C CYS A 137 14.71 -1.65 1.52
N TYR A 138 13.66 -0.89 1.21
CA TYR A 138 13.15 0.16 2.10
C TYR A 138 11.65 0.41 1.91
N ASP A 139 11.05 0.99 2.95
CA ASP A 139 9.64 1.35 2.97
C ASP A 139 9.45 2.84 2.67
N LEU A 140 8.27 3.15 2.13
CA LEU A 140 7.87 4.50 1.77
C LEU A 140 6.50 4.84 2.41
N PRO A 141 6.46 5.34 3.66
CA PRO A 141 5.23 5.80 4.28
C PRO A 141 4.85 7.18 3.71
N PHE A 142 4.01 7.21 2.67
CA PHE A 142 3.75 8.41 1.88
C PHE A 142 2.26 8.69 1.63
N GLY A 143 1.36 7.99 2.29
CA GLY A 143 -0.07 8.09 2.02
C GLY A 143 -0.47 7.38 0.72
N CYS A 144 -1.65 7.74 0.19
CA CYS A 144 -2.23 7.10 -1.00
C CYS A 144 -1.36 7.22 -2.26
N ALA A 145 -0.52 8.25 -2.36
CA ALA A 145 0.40 8.47 -3.48
C ALA A 145 1.74 7.71 -3.33
N GLY A 146 1.92 6.92 -2.29
CA GLY A 146 3.19 6.26 -1.97
C GLY A 146 3.69 5.33 -3.08
N TRP A 147 2.81 4.55 -3.68
CA TRP A 147 3.17 3.69 -4.80
C TRP A 147 3.70 4.50 -6.00
N LEU A 148 3.00 5.59 -6.37
CA LEU A 148 3.45 6.47 -7.45
C LEU A 148 4.78 7.15 -7.11
N GLN A 149 4.99 7.56 -5.86
CA GLN A 149 6.29 8.09 -5.42
C GLN A 149 7.38 7.03 -5.49
N GLY A 150 7.07 5.76 -5.19
CA GLY A 150 7.99 4.63 -5.38
C GLY A 150 8.40 4.45 -6.84
N MET A 151 7.47 4.61 -7.79
CA MET A 151 7.78 4.62 -9.23
C MET A 151 8.72 5.76 -9.62
N ILE A 152 8.50 6.96 -9.06
CA ILE A 152 9.37 8.12 -9.29
C ILE A 152 10.79 7.85 -8.75
N HIS A 153 10.91 7.20 -7.60
CA HIS A 153 12.21 6.78 -7.08
C HIS A 153 12.89 5.75 -8.00
N ALA A 154 12.13 4.76 -8.48
CA ALA A 154 12.65 3.78 -9.44
C ALA A 154 13.19 4.45 -10.71
N ASP A 155 12.44 5.42 -11.25
CA ASP A 155 12.86 6.21 -12.40
C ASP A 155 14.15 6.99 -12.14
N PHE A 156 14.27 7.64 -10.98
CA PHE A 156 15.51 8.33 -10.60
C PHE A 156 16.70 7.39 -10.48
N TYR A 157 16.53 6.20 -9.87
CA TYR A 157 17.63 5.23 -9.73
C TYR A 157 18.09 4.69 -11.10
N ILE A 158 17.13 4.42 -11.99
CA ILE A 158 17.42 3.94 -13.34
C ILE A 158 18.17 5.01 -14.14
N HIS A 159 17.67 6.25 -14.17
CA HIS A 159 18.35 7.35 -14.89
C HIS A 159 19.69 7.73 -14.28
N ALA A 160 19.87 7.55 -12.96
CA ALA A 160 21.17 7.73 -12.31
C ALA A 160 22.16 6.58 -12.53
N GLY A 161 21.74 5.49 -13.21
CA GLY A 161 22.55 4.29 -13.43
C GLY A 161 22.80 3.47 -12.15
N GLN A 162 21.99 3.67 -11.11
CA GLN A 162 22.08 2.97 -9.83
C GLN A 162 21.24 1.69 -9.79
N ALA A 163 20.29 1.54 -10.71
CA ALA A 163 19.44 0.36 -10.82
C ALA A 163 19.17 0.00 -12.27
N LYS A 164 18.97 -1.29 -12.51
CA LYS A 164 18.45 -1.83 -13.77
C LYS A 164 17.03 -2.37 -13.59
N LYS A 165 16.72 -2.94 -12.43
CA LYS A 165 15.39 -3.50 -12.12
C LYS A 165 14.96 -3.11 -10.71
N VAL A 166 13.76 -2.54 -10.61
CA VAL A 166 13.17 -2.11 -9.35
C VAL A 166 11.79 -2.70 -9.19
N LEU A 167 11.54 -3.37 -8.08
CA LEU A 167 10.23 -3.83 -7.67
C LEU A 167 9.57 -2.75 -6.80
N VAL A 168 8.42 -2.23 -7.24
CA VAL A 168 7.65 -1.22 -6.50
C VAL A 168 6.30 -1.82 -6.11
N ILE A 169 6.00 -1.80 -4.82
CA ILE A 169 4.81 -2.42 -4.23
C ILE A 169 4.03 -1.37 -3.46
N GLY A 170 2.70 -1.37 -3.61
CA GLY A 170 1.77 -0.72 -2.70
C GLY A 170 0.98 -1.78 -1.96
N ALA A 171 0.97 -1.75 -0.63
CA ALA A 171 0.24 -2.74 0.17
C ALA A 171 -0.32 -2.11 1.44
N GLU A 172 -1.56 -2.46 1.78
CA GLU A 172 -2.19 -1.95 3.00
C GLU A 172 -3.25 -2.91 3.53
N THR A 173 -3.38 -2.95 4.87
CA THR A 173 -4.42 -3.71 5.58
C THR A 173 -5.23 -2.77 6.48
N LEU A 174 -5.97 -1.82 5.85
CA LEU A 174 -6.73 -0.79 6.57
C LEU A 174 -7.83 -1.37 7.46
N SER A 175 -8.35 -2.55 7.14
CA SER A 175 -9.32 -3.27 7.99
C SER A 175 -8.81 -3.48 9.42
N ARG A 176 -7.48 -3.51 9.61
CA ARG A 176 -6.84 -3.73 10.91
C ARG A 176 -6.78 -2.49 11.79
N ILE A 177 -6.80 -1.30 11.19
CA ILE A 177 -6.59 -0.03 11.90
C ILE A 177 -7.85 0.84 11.95
N CYS A 178 -8.75 0.71 10.97
CA CYS A 178 -9.96 1.51 10.90
C CYS A 178 -10.83 1.33 12.15
N ASP A 179 -11.41 2.43 12.61
CA ASP A 179 -12.37 2.42 13.69
C ASP A 179 -13.70 1.83 13.22
N PRO A 180 -14.16 0.70 13.79
CA PRO A 180 -15.43 0.08 13.41
C PRO A 180 -16.66 0.94 13.76
N HIS A 181 -16.49 1.98 14.55
CA HIS A 181 -17.55 2.92 14.94
C HIS A 181 -17.61 4.14 14.01
N ASP A 182 -16.64 4.30 13.14
CA ASP A 182 -16.68 5.30 12.09
C ASP A 182 -17.33 4.70 10.84
N ARG A 183 -18.39 5.37 10.33
CA ARG A 183 -19.07 4.94 9.10
C ARG A 183 -18.12 4.91 7.89
N ASP A 184 -17.07 5.74 7.90
CA ASP A 184 -16.11 5.81 6.83
C ASP A 184 -15.20 4.56 6.79
N SER A 185 -15.21 3.73 7.87
CA SER A 185 -14.57 2.41 7.86
C SER A 185 -15.09 1.49 6.75
N MET A 186 -16.33 1.70 6.30
CA MET A 186 -16.92 0.94 5.19
C MET A 186 -16.26 1.22 3.83
N LEU A 187 -15.52 2.34 3.68
CA LEU A 187 -14.80 2.71 2.45
C LEU A 187 -13.57 1.83 2.21
N TYR A 188 -12.95 1.35 3.27
CA TYR A 188 -11.61 0.79 3.18
C TYR A 188 -11.62 -0.71 2.89
N ALA A 189 -10.64 -1.12 2.09
CA ALA A 189 -10.36 -2.52 1.77
C ALA A 189 -8.88 -2.81 2.03
N ASP A 190 -8.53 -4.09 2.01
CA ASP A 190 -7.15 -4.56 2.05
C ASP A 190 -6.73 -5.02 0.66
N GLY A 191 -5.44 -4.90 0.35
CA GLY A 191 -4.92 -5.36 -0.92
C GLY A 191 -3.48 -4.96 -1.15
N ALA A 192 -2.89 -5.51 -2.20
CA ALA A 192 -1.57 -5.17 -2.67
C ALA A 192 -1.48 -5.18 -4.20
N GLY A 193 -0.67 -4.28 -4.75
CA GLY A 193 -0.28 -4.25 -6.14
C GLY A 193 1.22 -4.05 -6.27
N ALA A 194 1.82 -4.65 -7.29
CA ALA A 194 3.25 -4.59 -7.54
C ALA A 194 3.56 -4.44 -9.02
N ILE A 195 4.68 -3.80 -9.33
CA ILE A 195 5.23 -3.72 -10.68
C ILE A 195 6.74 -3.93 -10.66
N ILE A 196 7.26 -4.41 -11.79
CA ILE A 196 8.69 -4.39 -12.08
C ILE A 196 8.95 -3.26 -13.07
N VAL A 197 9.86 -2.35 -12.72
CA VAL A 197 10.37 -1.29 -13.60
C VAL A 197 11.77 -1.66 -14.03
N GLU A 198 12.04 -1.66 -15.34
CA GLU A 198 13.34 -2.01 -15.92
C GLU A 198 13.93 -0.87 -16.74
N ALA A 199 15.27 -0.73 -16.65
CA ALA A 199 16.06 0.13 -17.49
C ALA A 199 16.08 -0.40 -18.93
N THR A 200 15.53 0.34 -19.86
CA THR A 200 15.42 -0.05 -21.27
C THR A 200 16.12 0.97 -22.18
N GLU A 201 17.06 0.50 -23.01
CA GLU A 201 17.67 1.33 -24.04
C GLU A 201 16.71 1.49 -25.23
N SER A 202 16.48 2.72 -25.66
CA SER A 202 15.62 3.01 -26.82
C SER A 202 16.03 4.29 -27.54
N ASP A 203 15.91 4.29 -28.86
CA ASP A 203 16.06 5.48 -29.70
C ASP A 203 14.78 6.33 -29.73
N MET A 204 13.65 5.76 -29.26
CA MET A 204 12.35 6.43 -29.20
C MET A 204 11.87 6.53 -27.74
N PRO A 205 11.15 7.60 -27.38
CA PRO A 205 10.57 7.73 -26.05
C PRO A 205 9.64 6.55 -25.70
N VAL A 206 9.90 5.84 -24.61
CA VAL A 206 9.10 4.70 -24.10
C VAL A 206 8.97 4.77 -22.58
N GLY A 207 7.96 4.12 -22.02
CA GLY A 207 7.77 4.01 -20.57
C GLY A 207 7.46 5.33 -19.87
N ILE A 208 8.13 5.62 -18.76
CA ILE A 208 7.94 6.84 -17.97
C ILE A 208 8.64 8.01 -18.69
N LEU A 209 7.85 8.95 -19.18
CA LEU A 209 8.38 10.08 -19.94
C LEU A 209 8.59 11.34 -19.09
N SER A 210 7.77 11.51 -18.05
CA SER A 210 7.90 12.63 -17.11
C SER A 210 7.07 12.37 -15.86
N HIS A 211 7.46 13.00 -14.77
CA HIS A 211 6.68 13.00 -13.53
C HIS A 211 6.87 14.31 -12.77
N THR A 212 5.99 14.57 -11.81
CA THR A 212 6.10 15.70 -10.90
C THR A 212 5.50 15.36 -9.54
N SER A 213 6.09 15.90 -8.48
CA SER A 213 5.58 15.81 -7.11
C SER A 213 5.40 17.19 -6.54
N ARG A 214 4.31 17.40 -5.77
CA ARG A 214 4.04 18.66 -5.06
C ARG A 214 3.53 18.36 -3.67
N THR A 215 3.90 19.19 -2.70
CA THR A 215 3.42 19.12 -1.33
C THR A 215 2.76 20.44 -0.95
N TYR A 216 1.47 20.37 -0.63
CA TYR A 216 0.68 21.50 -0.15
C TYR A 216 0.59 21.43 1.37
N ALA A 217 1.59 21.96 2.06
CA ALA A 217 1.75 21.85 3.51
C ALA A 217 0.58 22.47 4.31
N GLU A 218 -0.07 23.51 3.75
CA GLU A 218 -1.27 24.12 4.29
C GLU A 218 -2.47 23.18 4.41
N HIS A 219 -2.45 22.08 3.64
CA HIS A 219 -3.51 21.06 3.64
C HIS A 219 -3.14 19.79 4.44
N ALA A 220 -2.05 19.81 5.19
CA ALA A 220 -1.51 18.63 5.89
C ALA A 220 -2.51 17.92 6.83
N PHE A 221 -3.50 18.65 7.34
CA PHE A 221 -4.47 18.12 8.31
C PHE A 221 -5.89 17.93 7.75
N ILE A 222 -6.11 18.12 6.44
CA ILE A 222 -7.42 17.94 5.82
C ILE A 222 -7.83 16.47 5.74
N LEU A 223 -6.89 15.59 5.36
CA LEU A 223 -7.10 14.15 5.29
C LEU A 223 -6.15 13.45 6.25
N ARG A 224 -6.68 12.95 7.35
CA ARG A 224 -5.92 12.25 8.38
C ARG A 224 -6.78 11.24 9.12
N MET A 225 -6.16 10.19 9.63
CA MET A 225 -6.77 9.28 10.58
C MET A 225 -6.44 9.79 11.98
N ASP A 226 -7.36 10.55 12.59
CA ASP A 226 -7.10 11.26 13.86
C ASP A 226 -7.68 10.49 15.05
N LYS A 227 -8.92 10.74 15.39
CA LYS A 227 -9.58 10.16 16.56
C LYS A 227 -10.64 9.18 16.14
N SER A 228 -10.79 8.14 16.96
CA SER A 228 -12.02 7.35 16.94
C SER A 228 -13.24 8.25 17.13
N SER A 229 -14.23 8.11 16.29
CA SER A 229 -15.54 8.77 16.44
C SER A 229 -16.26 8.35 17.73
N ARG A 230 -15.84 7.23 18.32
CA ARG A 230 -16.19 6.80 19.66
C ARG A 230 -15.01 6.91 20.58
N PHE A 231 -15.00 7.93 21.43
CA PHE A 231 -13.96 8.12 22.42
C PHE A 231 -14.16 7.15 23.62
N GLU A 232 -13.63 5.93 23.51
CA GLU A 232 -13.45 5.07 24.67
C GLU A 232 -12.15 5.44 25.38
N LYS A 233 -12.27 6.13 26.50
CA LYS A 233 -11.12 6.53 27.36
C LYS A 233 -10.17 5.38 27.74
N HIS A 234 -10.56 4.13 27.52
CA HIS A 234 -9.84 2.95 27.99
C HIS A 234 -9.17 2.10 26.91
N SER A 235 -9.57 2.16 25.65
CA SER A 235 -9.00 1.29 24.61
C SER A 235 -7.69 1.83 24.03
N PHE A 236 -7.54 3.14 23.88
CA PHE A 236 -6.33 3.75 23.34
C PHE A 236 -5.25 4.07 24.40
N ALA A 237 -5.62 4.20 25.67
CA ALA A 237 -4.63 4.41 26.75
C ALA A 237 -3.68 3.21 26.94
N ARG A 238 -4.06 2.02 26.50
CA ARG A 238 -3.22 0.81 26.54
C ARG A 238 -2.21 0.70 25.40
N HIS A 239 -2.29 1.55 24.39
CA HIS A 239 -1.45 1.52 23.21
C HIS A 239 -0.54 2.74 23.05
N ARG A 240 -0.41 3.57 24.10
CA ARG A 240 0.68 4.55 24.12
C ARG A 240 1.99 3.78 24.26
N VAL A 241 2.79 3.86 23.19
CA VAL A 241 4.18 3.41 23.20
C VAL A 241 4.90 4.11 24.35
N VAL A 242 5.50 3.32 25.21
CA VAL A 242 6.55 3.76 26.12
C VAL A 242 7.82 3.84 25.32
#